data_98b8b8ca02894e171e906d2b2e3d4f90
#
_entry.id   98b8b8ca02894e171e906d2b2e3d4f90
#
_cell.length_a   1.000
_cell.length_b   1.000
_cell.length_c   1.000
_cell.angle_alpha   90.00
_cell.angle_beta   90.00
_cell.angle_gamma   90.00
#
_symmetry.space_group_name_H-M   'P 1'
#
loop_
_entity.id
_entity.type
_entity.pdbx_description
1 polymer ?
#
loop_
_entity_poly.entity_id
_entity_poly.type
_entity_poly.pdbx_seq_one_letter_code
_entity_poly.pdbx_strand_id
1 'polypeptide(L)'
;MRFRIITLSCATLFLAMPVYPYGALGHETVGAIADMKLAGTPTGAQVTKLLDGITLARASVLADEIKGWDRLKKDQPKPIILKDQPQLQEQLVAFWNANPPTKAKGSDAPTHKEFHYTDVPAVDGSKYVKGNLGTEPYDIVQMIPFCVRVLAGEEPETNDRKITKPVALILLAHYVGDIHQPLHVGNAYFSSAGNLVNPSKGGKSFPDHGGNGFNIILADEKNAKSDAQGESKSGAKSSGKKSSKSKGNNLHSFWDTDAVVEALNQAEKKIESQPKHKGKATDEEVIAWLANAEPVEWKAKAKSPPTDWAQQWANEILPMSTQAHERLEFTNVTIKSESASGDATEKKMPDGISYTEWSGQRTQEELHKAGWRLAEIIEASLNTKNSQAQKPNSKK
;
A
#
# COMPACT_ATOMS: atom_id res chain seq x y z
N MET A 1 -19.34 47.75 35.85
CA MET A 1 -19.45 46.34 35.46
C MET A 1 -18.54 46.10 34.24
N ARG A 2 -17.35 45.52 34.46
CA ARG A 2 -16.38 45.26 33.35
C ARG A 2 -16.45 43.78 33.00
N PHE A 3 -16.97 43.44 31.82
CA PHE A 3 -16.95 42.10 31.27
C PHE A 3 -15.53 41.75 30.80
N ARG A 4 -14.94 40.70 31.39
CA ARG A 4 -13.71 40.07 30.87
C ARG A 4 -14.12 39.02 29.85
N ILE A 5 -13.70 39.23 28.61
CA ILE A 5 -13.79 38.22 27.56
C ILE A 5 -12.61 37.25 27.75
N ILE A 6 -12.92 36.00 28.06
CA ILE A 6 -11.94 34.91 28.13
C ILE A 6 -11.88 34.34 26.71
N THR A 7 -10.79 34.64 25.98
CA THR A 7 -10.46 33.99 24.74
C THR A 7 -9.89 32.59 25.02
N LEU A 8 -10.67 31.57 24.69
CA LEU A 8 -10.25 30.18 24.74
C LEU A 8 -9.38 29.92 23.49
N SER A 9 -8.04 29.85 23.68
CA SER A 9 -7.10 29.44 22.61
C SER A 9 -7.20 27.94 22.44
N CYS A 10 -7.84 27.50 21.36
CA CYS A 10 -7.84 26.10 20.94
C CYS A 10 -6.48 25.80 20.32
N ALA A 11 -5.57 25.21 21.11
CA ALA A 11 -4.31 24.68 20.58
C ALA A 11 -4.62 23.39 19.83
N THR A 12 -4.69 23.48 18.51
CA THR A 12 -4.70 22.31 17.62
C THR A 12 -3.35 21.61 17.74
N LEU A 13 -3.34 20.48 18.44
CA LEU A 13 -2.23 19.55 18.46
C LEU A 13 -2.17 18.88 17.06
N PHE A 14 -1.26 19.31 16.22
CA PHE A 14 -0.87 18.54 15.04
C PHE A 14 -0.11 17.29 15.52
N LEU A 15 -0.83 16.18 15.71
CA LEU A 15 -0.25 14.87 15.78
C LEU A 15 0.37 14.58 14.41
N ALA A 16 1.70 14.43 14.35
CA ALA A 16 2.38 13.91 13.18
C ALA A 16 1.82 12.52 12.89
N MET A 17 1.01 12.41 11.84
CA MET A 17 0.50 11.12 11.38
C MET A 17 1.70 10.25 10.96
N PRO A 18 1.75 8.98 11.35
CA PRO A 18 2.73 8.05 10.83
C PRO A 18 2.51 7.90 9.31
N VAL A 19 3.60 7.88 8.54
CA VAL A 19 3.59 7.59 7.11
C VAL A 19 3.27 6.10 6.97
N TYR A 20 2.13 5.77 6.36
CA TYR A 20 1.65 4.41 6.11
C TYR A 20 1.91 4.02 4.64
N PRO A 21 2.30 2.75 4.34
CA PRO A 21 2.40 2.25 2.96
C PRO A 21 1.02 2.32 2.26
N TYR A 22 1.01 2.62 0.97
CA TYR A 22 -0.17 2.99 0.16
C TYR A 22 -1.08 4.04 0.84
N GLY A 23 -0.57 4.80 1.79
CA GLY A 23 -1.27 5.76 2.64
C GLY A 23 -2.65 5.26 3.12
N ALA A 24 -3.12 5.67 4.27
CA ALA A 24 -4.46 5.28 4.74
C ALA A 24 -5.54 5.49 3.66
N LEU A 25 -5.44 6.60 2.92
CA LEU A 25 -6.39 6.97 1.87
C LEU A 25 -6.45 5.95 0.71
N GLY A 26 -5.31 5.42 0.27
CA GLY A 26 -5.27 4.42 -0.80
C GLY A 26 -5.91 3.10 -0.37
N HIS A 27 -5.54 2.61 0.82
CA HIS A 27 -6.15 1.39 1.38
C HIS A 27 -7.65 1.55 1.64
N GLU A 28 -8.08 2.67 2.23
CA GLU A 28 -9.49 2.97 2.44
C GLU A 28 -10.27 3.00 1.12
N THR A 29 -9.69 3.58 0.06
CA THR A 29 -10.28 3.60 -1.28
C THR A 29 -10.47 2.18 -1.82
N VAL A 30 -9.44 1.34 -1.76
CA VAL A 30 -9.52 -0.08 -2.19
C VAL A 30 -10.59 -0.83 -1.41
N GLY A 31 -10.60 -0.69 -0.08
CA GLY A 31 -11.61 -1.31 0.79
C GLY A 31 -13.02 -0.82 0.50
N ALA A 32 -13.21 0.49 0.28
CA ALA A 32 -14.51 1.08 0.00
C ALA A 32 -15.09 0.60 -1.35
N ILE A 33 -14.25 0.48 -2.40
CA ILE A 33 -14.67 -0.10 -3.67
C ILE A 33 -15.13 -1.55 -3.47
N ALA A 34 -14.39 -2.35 -2.68
CA ALA A 34 -14.76 -3.73 -2.39
C ALA A 34 -16.06 -3.80 -1.57
N ASP A 35 -16.26 -2.93 -0.57
CA ASP A 35 -17.50 -2.81 0.19
C ASP A 35 -18.70 -2.55 -0.75
N MET A 36 -18.57 -1.61 -1.69
CA MET A 36 -19.62 -1.32 -2.69
C MET A 36 -19.92 -2.53 -3.58
N LYS A 37 -18.89 -3.27 -4.01
CA LYS A 37 -19.05 -4.45 -4.86
C LYS A 37 -19.72 -5.62 -4.14
N LEU A 38 -19.49 -5.76 -2.84
CA LEU A 38 -20.05 -6.82 -2.01
C LEU A 38 -21.38 -6.44 -1.35
N ALA A 39 -21.79 -5.17 -1.44
CA ALA A 39 -23.04 -4.69 -0.84
C ALA A 39 -24.26 -5.49 -1.30
N GLY A 40 -25.07 -5.95 -0.33
CA GLY A 40 -26.28 -6.76 -0.59
C GLY A 40 -26.03 -8.20 -1.04
N THR A 41 -24.77 -8.65 -1.13
CA THR A 41 -24.44 -10.04 -1.48
C THR A 41 -24.33 -10.93 -0.24
N PRO A 42 -24.52 -12.27 -0.38
CA PRO A 42 -24.24 -13.20 0.71
C PRO A 42 -22.80 -13.13 1.22
N THR A 43 -21.85 -12.87 0.35
CA THR A 43 -20.44 -12.69 0.72
C THR A 43 -20.26 -11.43 1.56
N GLY A 44 -20.86 -10.31 1.20
CA GLY A 44 -20.85 -9.08 2.00
C GLY A 44 -21.42 -9.29 3.41
N ALA A 45 -22.49 -10.06 3.55
CA ALA A 45 -23.04 -10.42 4.86
C ALA A 45 -22.06 -11.26 5.70
N GLN A 46 -21.31 -12.18 5.07
CA GLN A 46 -20.26 -12.95 5.76
C GLN A 46 -19.07 -12.07 6.17
N VAL A 47 -18.64 -11.15 5.31
CA VAL A 47 -17.60 -10.15 5.60
C VAL A 47 -17.99 -9.32 6.81
N THR A 48 -19.19 -8.73 6.83
CA THR A 48 -19.70 -7.95 7.97
C THR A 48 -19.68 -8.75 9.27
N LYS A 49 -20.06 -10.02 9.21
CA LYS A 49 -20.04 -10.92 10.39
C LYS A 49 -18.60 -11.20 10.86
N LEU A 50 -17.67 -11.50 9.96
CA LEU A 50 -16.28 -11.79 10.30
C LEU A 50 -15.55 -10.56 10.87
N LEU A 51 -15.87 -9.39 10.37
CA LEU A 51 -15.25 -8.13 10.79
C LEU A 51 -16.00 -7.44 11.95
N ASP A 52 -16.99 -8.13 12.56
CA ASP A 52 -17.77 -7.58 13.67
C ASP A 52 -18.34 -6.17 13.37
N GLY A 53 -18.84 -6.00 12.16
CA GLY A 53 -19.51 -4.79 11.69
C GLY A 53 -18.61 -3.69 11.13
N ILE A 54 -17.27 -3.77 11.23
CA ILE A 54 -16.42 -2.79 10.53
C ILE A 54 -16.39 -3.08 9.01
N THR A 55 -16.20 -2.02 8.22
CA THR A 55 -16.12 -2.09 6.76
C THR A 55 -14.76 -2.61 6.28
N LEU A 56 -14.66 -3.05 5.02
CA LEU A 56 -13.37 -3.36 4.40
C LEU A 56 -12.50 -2.11 4.28
N ALA A 57 -13.07 -0.94 4.06
CA ALA A 57 -12.35 0.34 4.10
C ALA A 57 -11.63 0.52 5.44
N ARG A 58 -12.32 0.32 6.58
CA ARG A 58 -11.68 0.38 7.90
C ARG A 58 -10.70 -0.76 8.13
N ALA A 59 -11.02 -1.97 7.70
CA ALA A 59 -10.18 -3.16 7.87
C ALA A 59 -8.83 -3.01 7.14
N SER A 60 -8.83 -2.40 5.94
CA SER A 60 -7.67 -2.30 5.08
C SER A 60 -6.51 -1.47 5.66
N VAL A 61 -6.74 -0.60 6.62
CA VAL A 61 -5.69 0.21 7.27
C VAL A 61 -5.13 -0.42 8.55
N LEU A 62 -5.79 -1.46 9.10
CA LEU A 62 -5.42 -2.03 10.40
C LEU A 62 -4.04 -2.69 10.41
N ALA A 63 -3.62 -3.30 9.29
CA ALA A 63 -2.30 -3.92 9.20
C ALA A 63 -1.17 -2.90 9.37
N ASP A 64 -1.37 -1.67 8.92
CA ASP A 64 -0.43 -0.57 9.13
C ASP A 64 -0.53 0.06 10.53
N GLU A 65 -1.75 0.20 11.05
CA GLU A 65 -1.93 0.72 12.41
C GLU A 65 -1.19 -0.13 13.44
N ILE A 66 -1.19 -1.46 13.30
CA ILE A 66 -0.44 -2.34 14.21
C ILE A 66 1.08 -2.21 14.07
N LYS A 67 1.62 -1.71 12.94
CA LYS A 67 3.04 -1.33 12.84
C LYS A 67 3.40 -0.22 13.84
N GLY A 68 2.45 0.63 14.22
CA GLY A 68 2.64 1.61 15.29
C GLY A 68 3.00 0.96 16.64
N TRP A 69 2.62 -0.29 16.86
CA TRP A 69 2.96 -1.03 18.08
C TRP A 69 4.41 -1.52 18.11
N ASP A 70 5.15 -1.49 17.02
CA ASP A 70 6.55 -1.94 16.91
C ASP A 70 7.51 -1.16 17.81
N ARG A 71 7.12 0.03 18.24
CA ARG A 71 7.88 0.86 19.18
C ARG A 71 7.65 0.45 20.64
N LEU A 72 6.68 -0.43 20.90
CA LEU A 72 6.29 -0.87 22.22
C LEU A 72 7.05 -2.16 22.59
N LYS A 73 7.30 -2.36 23.89
CA LYS A 73 7.80 -3.64 24.40
C LYS A 73 6.72 -4.71 24.24
N LYS A 74 7.13 -5.98 24.12
CA LYS A 74 6.22 -7.11 23.91
C LYS A 74 5.16 -7.22 25.01
N ASP A 75 5.54 -7.01 26.24
CA ASP A 75 4.70 -7.06 27.46
C ASP A 75 3.91 -5.77 27.73
N GLN A 76 4.19 -4.71 26.97
CA GLN A 76 3.47 -3.44 27.11
C GLN A 76 2.07 -3.55 26.50
N PRO A 77 1.01 -3.05 27.19
CA PRO A 77 -0.34 -3.00 26.64
C PRO A 77 -0.37 -2.30 25.26
N LYS A 78 -1.07 -2.89 24.31
CA LYS A 78 -1.22 -2.32 22.96
C LYS A 78 -2.33 -1.27 22.96
N PRO A 79 -2.17 -0.15 22.23
CA PRO A 79 -3.25 0.81 22.05
C PRO A 79 -4.51 0.14 21.50
N ILE A 80 -5.66 0.58 22.00
CA ILE A 80 -6.96 0.11 21.50
C ILE A 80 -7.25 0.87 20.21
N ILE A 81 -7.28 0.16 19.08
CA ILE A 81 -7.62 0.69 17.75
C ILE A 81 -9.03 0.26 17.31
N LEU A 82 -9.59 -0.76 17.99
CA LEU A 82 -10.94 -1.30 17.76
C LEU A 82 -11.72 -1.32 19.08
N LYS A 83 -12.20 -0.15 19.49
CA LYS A 83 -12.86 0.03 20.80
C LYS A 83 -14.13 -0.81 20.94
N ASP A 84 -14.92 -0.88 19.87
CA ASP A 84 -16.22 -1.54 19.87
C ASP A 84 -16.15 -3.00 19.41
N GLN A 85 -14.97 -3.49 19.02
CA GLN A 85 -14.69 -4.86 18.57
C GLN A 85 -13.55 -5.49 19.41
N PRO A 86 -13.75 -5.70 20.73
CA PRO A 86 -12.67 -6.16 21.62
C PRO A 86 -12.09 -7.52 21.24
N GLN A 87 -12.91 -8.46 20.76
CA GLN A 87 -12.44 -9.78 20.32
C GLN A 87 -11.55 -9.69 19.08
N LEU A 88 -11.88 -8.80 18.14
CA LEU A 88 -11.06 -8.57 16.95
C LEU A 88 -9.74 -7.89 17.33
N GLN A 89 -9.78 -6.93 18.29
CA GLN A 89 -8.60 -6.32 18.88
C GLN A 89 -7.65 -7.37 19.49
N GLU A 90 -8.19 -8.32 20.26
CA GLU A 90 -7.39 -9.40 20.87
C GLU A 90 -6.73 -10.29 19.81
N GLN A 91 -7.44 -10.61 18.73
CA GLN A 91 -6.90 -11.41 17.62
C GLN A 91 -5.75 -10.68 16.90
N LEU A 92 -5.87 -9.36 16.69
CA LEU A 92 -4.79 -8.55 16.12
C LEU A 92 -3.57 -8.50 17.04
N VAL A 93 -3.77 -8.39 18.36
CA VAL A 93 -2.67 -8.46 19.35
C VAL A 93 -2.00 -9.83 19.31
N ALA A 94 -2.78 -10.92 19.22
CA ALA A 94 -2.23 -12.27 19.10
C ALA A 94 -1.41 -12.44 17.82
N PHE A 95 -1.92 -11.96 16.67
CA PHE A 95 -1.19 -11.93 15.41
C PHE A 95 0.12 -11.14 15.51
N TRP A 96 0.08 -9.93 16.04
CA TRP A 96 1.28 -9.10 16.20
C TRP A 96 2.34 -9.75 17.10
N ASN A 97 1.92 -10.37 18.20
CA ASN A 97 2.81 -11.10 19.11
C ASN A 97 3.45 -12.33 18.46
N ALA A 98 2.72 -13.03 17.59
CA ALA A 98 3.24 -14.19 16.85
C ALA A 98 4.16 -13.82 15.70
N ASN A 99 4.11 -12.58 15.20
CA ASN A 99 4.87 -12.08 14.07
C ASN A 99 5.62 -10.77 14.46
N PRO A 100 6.61 -10.83 15.34
CA PRO A 100 7.24 -9.65 15.91
C PRO A 100 7.94 -8.79 14.84
N PRO A 101 8.16 -7.48 15.11
CA PRO A 101 8.74 -6.54 14.14
C PRO A 101 10.23 -6.80 13.83
N THR A 102 10.89 -7.65 14.62
CA THR A 102 12.30 -8.01 14.45
C THR A 102 12.47 -9.51 14.61
N LYS A 103 13.32 -10.11 13.78
CA LYS A 103 13.67 -11.53 13.90
C LYS A 103 14.38 -11.80 15.21
N ALA A 104 14.01 -12.85 15.90
CA ALA A 104 14.79 -13.34 17.01
C ALA A 104 16.15 -13.87 16.49
N LYS A 105 17.22 -13.70 17.28
CA LYS A 105 18.55 -14.18 16.89
C LYS A 105 18.53 -15.68 16.59
N GLY A 106 18.94 -16.05 15.38
CA GLY A 106 18.94 -17.44 14.91
C GLY A 106 17.56 -17.99 14.49
N SER A 107 16.55 -17.14 14.33
CA SER A 107 15.24 -17.53 13.82
C SER A 107 15.09 -17.15 12.35
N ASP A 108 14.59 -18.08 11.54
CA ASP A 108 14.17 -17.85 10.15
C ASP A 108 12.72 -17.38 10.08
N ALA A 109 12.04 -17.21 11.24
CA ALA A 109 10.66 -16.73 11.27
C ALA A 109 10.58 -15.30 10.74
N PRO A 110 9.66 -15.01 9.80
CA PRO A 110 9.52 -13.68 9.23
C PRO A 110 8.95 -12.72 10.26
N THR A 111 9.16 -11.43 10.00
CA THR A 111 8.46 -10.34 10.68
C THR A 111 7.20 -9.98 9.92
N HIS A 112 6.18 -9.44 10.61
CA HIS A 112 4.97 -8.99 9.90
C HIS A 112 5.26 -7.90 8.86
N LYS A 113 6.39 -7.20 8.95
CA LYS A 113 6.81 -6.18 7.97
C LYS A 113 7.13 -6.76 6.60
N GLU A 114 7.67 -7.98 6.56
CA GLU A 114 8.04 -8.65 5.31
C GLU A 114 6.81 -9.13 4.52
N PHE A 115 5.63 -9.15 5.15
CA PHE A 115 4.39 -9.60 4.51
C PHE A 115 3.80 -8.59 3.51
N HIS A 116 4.27 -7.35 3.52
CA HIS A 116 3.71 -6.24 2.77
C HIS A 116 4.29 -6.04 1.38
N TYR A 117 5.41 -6.69 1.05
CA TYR A 117 6.15 -6.43 -0.19
C TYR A 117 6.92 -7.65 -0.67
N THR A 118 7.41 -7.55 -1.90
CA THR A 118 8.47 -8.38 -2.47
C THR A 118 9.43 -7.45 -3.23
N ASP A 119 10.68 -7.89 -3.45
CA ASP A 119 11.78 -7.04 -3.94
C ASP A 119 12.28 -7.49 -5.31
N VAL A 120 11.37 -7.93 -6.20
CA VAL A 120 11.73 -8.42 -7.54
C VAL A 120 12.47 -7.33 -8.32
N PRO A 121 13.58 -7.64 -9.04
CA PRO A 121 14.24 -6.63 -9.85
C PRO A 121 13.32 -5.95 -10.86
N ALA A 122 13.16 -4.62 -10.77
CA ALA A 122 12.35 -3.82 -11.69
C ALA A 122 13.11 -3.57 -13.00
N VAL A 123 13.22 -4.59 -13.81
CA VAL A 123 13.85 -4.55 -15.13
C VAL A 123 12.98 -5.25 -16.16
N ASP A 124 13.16 -4.90 -17.44
CA ASP A 124 12.39 -5.50 -18.53
C ASP A 124 12.37 -7.01 -18.51
N GLY A 125 11.18 -7.58 -18.64
CA GLY A 125 10.95 -9.01 -18.67
C GLY A 125 11.01 -9.70 -17.32
N SER A 126 11.20 -8.97 -16.21
CA SER A 126 11.18 -9.54 -14.87
C SER A 126 9.83 -10.16 -14.55
N LYS A 127 9.90 -11.26 -13.80
CA LYS A 127 8.73 -11.97 -13.27
C LYS A 127 9.01 -12.43 -11.86
N TYR A 128 7.97 -12.45 -11.06
CA TYR A 128 8.02 -13.11 -9.76
C TYR A 128 8.16 -14.62 -9.97
N VAL A 129 9.24 -15.19 -9.43
CA VAL A 129 9.47 -16.64 -9.37
C VAL A 129 9.98 -16.94 -7.96
N LYS A 130 9.20 -17.72 -7.21
CA LYS A 130 9.54 -18.09 -5.83
C LYS A 130 10.94 -18.69 -5.72
N GLY A 131 11.74 -18.17 -4.81
CA GLY A 131 13.14 -18.59 -4.59
C GLY A 131 14.17 -17.82 -5.44
N ASN A 132 13.73 -16.94 -6.35
CA ASN A 132 14.62 -16.06 -7.07
C ASN A 132 14.96 -14.80 -6.25
N LEU A 133 15.93 -14.02 -6.75
CA LEU A 133 16.33 -12.76 -6.15
C LEU A 133 15.12 -11.85 -5.91
N GLY A 134 15.04 -11.30 -4.70
CA GLY A 134 13.98 -10.38 -4.28
C GLY A 134 12.70 -11.06 -3.80
N THR A 135 12.65 -12.40 -3.76
CA THR A 135 11.48 -13.12 -3.23
C THR A 135 11.80 -13.79 -1.90
N GLU A 136 10.84 -13.78 -0.99
CA GLU A 136 10.95 -14.38 0.34
C GLU A 136 9.82 -15.41 0.57
N PRO A 137 10.02 -16.41 1.45
CA PRO A 137 8.99 -17.43 1.71
C PRO A 137 7.67 -16.88 2.25
N TYR A 138 7.69 -15.66 2.78
CA TYR A 138 6.56 -14.99 3.42
C TYR A 138 6.33 -13.58 2.88
N ASP A 139 6.79 -13.30 1.66
CA ASP A 139 6.48 -12.03 1.01
C ASP A 139 5.00 -11.92 0.66
N ILE A 140 4.59 -10.76 0.18
CA ILE A 140 3.19 -10.45 -0.13
C ILE A 140 2.55 -11.47 -1.07
N VAL A 141 3.33 -11.99 -2.05
CA VAL A 141 2.85 -12.97 -3.05
C VAL A 141 2.57 -14.34 -2.39
N GLN A 142 3.22 -14.66 -1.27
CA GLN A 142 2.99 -15.87 -0.50
C GLN A 142 1.93 -15.67 0.60
N MET A 143 1.81 -14.46 1.16
CA MET A 143 0.87 -14.18 2.24
C MET A 143 -0.57 -14.00 1.78
N ILE A 144 -0.82 -13.45 0.60
CA ILE A 144 -2.16 -13.40 0.02
C ILE A 144 -2.77 -14.81 -0.11
N PRO A 145 -2.12 -15.79 -0.78
CA PRO A 145 -2.63 -17.16 -0.84
C PRO A 145 -2.76 -17.83 0.56
N PHE A 146 -1.91 -17.47 1.52
CA PHE A 146 -2.07 -17.98 2.89
C PHE A 146 -3.40 -17.50 3.49
N CYS A 147 -3.72 -16.20 3.40
CA CYS A 147 -4.98 -15.65 3.86
C CYS A 147 -6.19 -16.27 3.12
N VAL A 148 -6.08 -16.51 1.82
CA VAL A 148 -7.10 -17.21 1.02
C VAL A 148 -7.38 -18.60 1.59
N ARG A 149 -6.34 -19.40 1.87
CA ARG A 149 -6.51 -20.76 2.45
C ARG A 149 -7.12 -20.72 3.85
N VAL A 150 -6.78 -19.73 4.68
CA VAL A 150 -7.42 -19.56 6.00
C VAL A 150 -8.91 -19.25 5.84
N LEU A 151 -9.29 -18.35 4.95
CA LEU A 151 -10.69 -18.01 4.67
C LEU A 151 -11.47 -19.20 4.12
N ALA A 152 -10.88 -19.96 3.20
CA ALA A 152 -11.46 -21.19 2.66
C ALA A 152 -11.55 -22.33 3.69
N GLY A 153 -10.81 -22.23 4.81
CA GLY A 153 -10.72 -23.27 5.84
C GLY A 153 -9.82 -24.46 5.44
N GLU A 154 -8.91 -24.22 4.51
CA GLU A 154 -7.84 -25.13 4.08
C GLU A 154 -6.61 -25.02 4.99
N GLU A 155 -6.40 -23.85 5.58
CA GLU A 155 -5.39 -23.59 6.61
C GLU A 155 -6.10 -23.37 7.96
N PRO A 156 -5.68 -24.05 9.05
CA PRO A 156 -6.35 -23.94 10.35
C PRO A 156 -6.13 -22.57 10.99
N GLU A 157 -7.15 -22.03 11.67
CA GLU A 157 -7.05 -20.77 12.43
C GLU A 157 -6.12 -20.87 13.66
N THR A 158 -5.73 -22.09 14.04
CA THR A 158 -4.75 -22.37 15.09
C THR A 158 -3.30 -22.31 14.62
N ASN A 159 -3.06 -21.87 13.35
CA ASN A 159 -1.73 -21.77 12.78
C ASN A 159 -0.77 -20.94 13.66
N ASP A 160 0.55 -21.16 13.48
CA ASP A 160 1.58 -20.52 14.29
C ASP A 160 1.61 -18.99 14.16
N ARG A 161 1.09 -18.46 13.05
CA ARG A 161 1.00 -17.01 12.77
C ARG A 161 -0.17 -16.33 13.47
N LYS A 162 -1.09 -17.10 14.08
CA LYS A 162 -2.34 -16.59 14.69
C LYS A 162 -3.19 -15.80 13.69
N ILE A 163 -3.18 -16.23 12.44
CA ILE A 163 -4.03 -15.69 11.39
C ILE A 163 -5.36 -16.45 11.42
N THR A 164 -6.33 -15.88 12.12
CA THR A 164 -7.72 -16.34 12.15
C THR A 164 -8.45 -15.82 10.89
N LYS A 165 -9.67 -16.25 10.62
CA LYS A 165 -10.44 -15.74 9.47
C LYS A 165 -10.66 -14.24 9.51
N PRO A 166 -11.04 -13.61 10.65
CA PRO A 166 -11.09 -12.15 10.74
C PRO A 166 -9.74 -11.48 10.43
N VAL A 167 -8.65 -11.99 11.01
CA VAL A 167 -7.29 -11.46 10.74
C VAL A 167 -6.90 -11.67 9.28
N ALA A 168 -7.18 -12.85 8.69
CA ALA A 168 -6.92 -13.12 7.28
C ALA A 168 -7.65 -12.14 6.36
N LEU A 169 -8.89 -11.79 6.69
CA LEU A 169 -9.68 -10.81 5.93
C LEU A 169 -9.11 -9.39 6.03
N ILE A 170 -8.69 -8.98 7.24
CA ILE A 170 -8.00 -7.69 7.47
C ILE A 170 -6.70 -7.62 6.67
N LEU A 171 -5.86 -8.65 6.77
CA LEU A 171 -4.59 -8.71 6.04
C LEU A 171 -4.81 -8.74 4.53
N LEU A 172 -5.79 -9.50 4.05
CA LEU A 172 -6.12 -9.58 2.63
C LEU A 172 -6.61 -8.23 2.09
N ALA A 173 -7.48 -7.52 2.86
CA ALA A 173 -7.94 -6.18 2.49
C ALA A 173 -6.77 -5.19 2.33
N HIS A 174 -5.74 -5.32 3.15
CA HIS A 174 -4.53 -4.51 3.08
C HIS A 174 -3.59 -4.96 1.94
N TYR A 175 -3.20 -6.25 1.92
CA TYR A 175 -2.19 -6.73 0.98
C TYR A 175 -2.63 -6.67 -0.49
N VAL A 176 -3.94 -6.75 -0.77
CA VAL A 176 -4.43 -6.52 -2.13
C VAL A 176 -4.22 -5.06 -2.55
N GLY A 177 -4.27 -4.10 -1.64
CA GLY A 177 -3.83 -2.74 -1.90
C GLY A 177 -2.33 -2.69 -2.18
N ASP A 178 -1.51 -3.18 -1.25
CA ASP A 178 -0.04 -3.16 -1.35
C ASP A 178 0.47 -3.76 -2.67
N ILE A 179 -0.02 -4.94 -3.10
CA ILE A 179 0.45 -5.61 -4.31
C ILE A 179 0.13 -4.85 -5.60
N HIS A 180 -0.78 -3.85 -5.55
CA HIS A 180 -1.11 -2.96 -6.67
C HIS A 180 -0.33 -1.64 -6.62
N GLN A 181 0.53 -1.43 -5.61
CA GLN A 181 1.50 -0.34 -5.57
C GLN A 181 2.84 -0.83 -6.15
N PRO A 182 3.35 -0.23 -7.24
CA PRO A 182 4.47 -0.80 -8.00
C PRO A 182 5.76 -0.99 -7.19
N LEU A 183 6.01 -0.13 -6.19
CA LEU A 183 7.22 -0.22 -5.36
C LEU A 183 7.09 -1.21 -4.18
N HIS A 184 5.91 -1.79 -3.95
CA HIS A 184 5.75 -2.96 -3.08
C HIS A 184 6.08 -4.29 -3.79
N VAL A 185 6.34 -4.25 -5.11
CA VAL A 185 6.63 -5.46 -5.90
C VAL A 185 8.00 -5.41 -6.54
N GLY A 186 8.42 -4.25 -7.05
CA GLY A 186 9.65 -4.12 -7.81
C GLY A 186 10.65 -3.14 -7.22
N ASN A 187 11.93 -3.57 -7.16
CA ASN A 187 13.06 -2.80 -6.68
C ASN A 187 14.01 -2.41 -7.81
N ALA A 188 14.56 -1.20 -7.75
CA ALA A 188 15.74 -0.86 -8.51
C ALA A 188 17.01 -1.39 -7.81
N TYR A 189 18.00 -1.76 -8.61
CA TYR A 189 19.30 -2.25 -8.12
C TYR A 189 20.43 -1.39 -8.64
N PHE A 190 21.41 -1.12 -7.79
CA PHE A 190 22.54 -0.25 -8.09
C PHE A 190 23.85 -0.99 -7.91
N SER A 191 24.84 -0.71 -8.77
CA SER A 191 26.22 -1.17 -8.61
C SER A 191 26.91 -0.46 -7.44
N SER A 192 28.08 -0.93 -7.04
CA SER A 192 28.94 -0.24 -6.06
C SER A 192 29.37 1.18 -6.49
N ALA A 193 29.33 1.47 -7.80
CA ALA A 193 29.58 2.79 -8.35
C ALA A 193 28.33 3.69 -8.39
N GLY A 194 27.17 3.22 -7.90
CA GLY A 194 25.92 3.97 -7.88
C GLY A 194 25.14 4.01 -9.21
N ASN A 195 25.51 3.18 -10.17
CA ASN A 195 24.78 3.09 -11.44
C ASN A 195 23.64 2.07 -11.33
N LEU A 196 22.49 2.39 -11.93
CA LEU A 196 21.37 1.47 -12.08
C LEU A 196 21.81 0.24 -12.89
N VAL A 197 21.52 -0.96 -12.40
CA VAL A 197 21.96 -2.22 -13.02
C VAL A 197 20.86 -3.27 -13.01
N ASN A 198 20.94 -4.19 -13.97
CA ASN A 198 20.16 -5.41 -13.90
C ASN A 198 20.95 -6.46 -13.10
N PRO A 199 20.51 -6.86 -11.90
CA PRO A 199 21.24 -7.78 -11.03
C PRO A 199 21.39 -9.19 -11.64
N SER A 200 20.51 -9.59 -12.59
CA SER A 200 20.57 -10.87 -13.27
C SER A 200 21.76 -10.98 -14.25
N LYS A 201 22.42 -9.86 -14.59
CA LYS A 201 23.61 -9.85 -15.44
C LYS A 201 24.91 -10.12 -14.67
N GLY A 202 24.81 -10.38 -13.37
CA GLY A 202 25.94 -10.64 -12.49
C GLY A 202 26.56 -9.36 -11.91
N GLY A 203 27.48 -9.56 -10.96
CA GLY A 203 28.08 -8.47 -10.18
C GLY A 203 27.33 -8.19 -8.89
N LYS A 204 28.02 -7.53 -7.92
CA LYS A 204 27.39 -7.11 -6.68
C LYS A 204 26.45 -5.95 -6.95
N SER A 205 25.21 -6.07 -6.50
CA SER A 205 24.19 -5.06 -6.66
C SER A 205 23.43 -4.84 -5.35
N PHE A 206 22.85 -3.64 -5.19
CA PHE A 206 22.26 -3.16 -3.95
C PHE A 206 20.87 -2.63 -4.22
N PRO A 207 19.83 -3.14 -3.54
CA PRO A 207 18.46 -2.70 -3.73
C PRO A 207 18.21 -1.28 -3.18
N ASP A 208 17.21 -0.61 -3.71
CA ASP A 208 16.69 0.66 -3.21
C ASP A 208 15.57 0.49 -2.16
N HIS A 209 15.21 -0.74 -1.85
CA HIS A 209 14.11 -1.10 -0.94
C HIS A 209 12.79 -0.43 -1.33
N GLY A 210 12.36 -0.62 -2.58
CA GLY A 210 11.14 -0.02 -3.11
C GLY A 210 11.16 1.51 -3.10
N GLY A 211 12.32 2.13 -3.35
CA GLY A 211 12.45 3.58 -3.36
C GLY A 211 12.58 4.24 -1.99
N ASN A 212 12.61 3.48 -0.88
CA ASN A 212 12.75 4.03 0.47
C ASN A 212 14.08 4.76 0.69
N GLY A 213 15.13 4.38 -0.06
CA GLY A 213 16.45 4.99 -0.01
C GLY A 213 16.58 6.32 -0.75
N PHE A 214 15.62 6.72 -1.57
CA PHE A 214 15.77 7.84 -2.49
C PHE A 214 14.80 8.98 -2.18
N ASN A 215 15.33 10.21 -2.02
CA ASN A 215 14.50 11.41 -1.93
C ASN A 215 14.00 11.78 -3.32
N ILE A 216 12.67 11.94 -3.49
CA ILE A 216 12.11 12.39 -4.77
C ILE A 216 12.17 13.92 -4.87
N ILE A 217 12.57 14.43 -6.05
CA ILE A 217 12.68 15.87 -6.35
C ILE A 217 11.95 16.13 -7.66
N LEU A 218 10.75 16.70 -7.59
CA LEU A 218 9.91 17.01 -8.73
C LEU A 218 10.06 18.46 -9.19
N ALA A 219 9.69 18.76 -10.44
CA ALA A 219 9.88 20.07 -11.06
C ALA A 219 9.12 21.19 -10.35
N ASP A 220 7.90 20.91 -9.89
CA ASP A 220 7.05 21.90 -9.20
C ASP A 220 7.62 22.34 -7.85
N GLU A 221 8.32 21.46 -7.14
CA GLU A 221 9.02 21.80 -5.91
C GLU A 221 10.27 22.66 -6.12
N LYS A 222 10.91 22.57 -7.31
CA LYS A 222 12.06 23.41 -7.66
C LYS A 222 11.64 24.87 -7.85
N ASN A 223 10.49 25.10 -8.47
CA ASN A 223 9.98 26.45 -8.68
C ASN A 223 9.53 27.10 -7.36
N ALA A 224 8.86 26.39 -6.48
CA ALA A 224 8.46 26.90 -5.17
C ALA A 224 9.67 27.29 -4.28
N LYS A 225 10.82 26.60 -4.42
CA LYS A 225 12.06 26.95 -3.69
C LYS A 225 12.82 28.10 -4.32
N SER A 226 12.72 28.33 -5.65
CA SER A 226 13.34 29.47 -6.33
C SER A 226 12.62 30.78 -6.00
N ASP A 227 11.30 30.77 -5.91
CA ASP A 227 10.49 31.94 -5.58
C ASP A 227 10.65 32.37 -4.11
N ALA A 228 10.84 31.40 -3.20
CA ALA A 228 11.14 31.68 -1.79
C ALA A 228 12.54 32.29 -1.54
N GLN A 229 13.48 32.18 -2.49
CA GLN A 229 14.80 32.80 -2.41
C GLN A 229 14.85 34.21 -3.04
N GLY A 230 13.82 34.58 -3.78
CA GLY A 230 13.73 35.89 -4.46
C GLY A 230 13.26 37.07 -3.60
N GLU A 231 12.62 36.85 -2.46
CA GLU A 231 12.00 37.89 -1.62
C GLU A 231 12.65 38.07 -0.23
N SER A 232 13.95 38.24 -0.16
CA SER A 232 14.60 38.58 1.10
C SER A 232 15.60 39.72 0.95
N LYS A 233 15.05 40.94 0.79
CA LYS A 233 15.77 42.19 1.09
C LYS A 233 14.86 43.13 1.86
N SER A 234 14.71 42.93 3.15
CA SER A 234 14.51 43.97 4.14
C SER A 234 14.77 43.46 5.53
N GLY A 235 15.62 44.10 6.29
CA GLY A 235 16.18 43.63 7.53
C GLY A 235 15.17 43.64 8.70
N ALA A 236 15.11 42.52 9.39
CA ALA A 236 14.77 42.46 10.81
C ALA A 236 15.49 41.27 11.43
N LYS A 237 16.34 41.52 12.41
CA LYS A 237 16.97 40.49 13.25
C LYS A 237 15.89 39.78 14.05
N SER A 238 15.62 38.53 13.77
CA SER A 238 14.86 37.67 14.65
C SER A 238 15.65 36.40 14.93
N SER A 239 15.69 36.05 16.20
CA SER A 239 16.39 34.98 16.88
C SER A 239 16.26 33.62 16.19
N GLY A 240 17.39 32.91 16.08
CA GLY A 240 17.53 31.62 15.40
C GLY A 240 16.55 30.55 15.85
N LYS A 241 15.52 30.33 15.07
CA LYS A 241 14.87 29.03 14.97
C LYS A 241 15.59 28.26 13.85
N LYS A 242 16.32 27.20 14.21
CA LYS A 242 16.80 26.22 13.24
C LYS A 242 15.59 25.75 12.42
N SER A 243 15.58 26.11 11.16
CA SER A 243 14.68 25.55 10.17
C SER A 243 14.78 24.02 10.29
N SER A 244 13.72 23.38 10.73
CA SER A 244 13.58 21.94 10.58
C SER A 244 13.64 21.68 9.07
N LYS A 245 14.71 21.00 8.59
CA LYS A 245 14.71 20.41 7.26
C LYS A 245 13.40 19.63 7.15
N SER A 246 12.51 20.02 6.25
CA SER A 246 11.40 19.17 5.84
C SER A 246 12.05 17.84 5.50
N LYS A 247 11.63 16.77 6.18
CA LYS A 247 12.03 15.41 5.82
C LYS A 247 11.51 15.25 4.39
N GLY A 248 12.40 15.28 3.40
CA GLY A 248 12.04 15.12 1.99
C GLY A 248 11.23 13.84 1.86
N ASN A 249 10.15 13.91 1.11
CA ASN A 249 9.34 12.75 0.79
C ASN A 249 10.21 11.76 0.02
N ASN A 250 10.35 10.51 0.47
CA ASN A 250 11.07 9.51 -0.30
C ASN A 250 10.19 8.98 -1.44
N LEU A 251 10.81 8.33 -2.41
CA LEU A 251 10.12 7.83 -3.59
C LEU A 251 9.00 6.83 -3.22
N HIS A 252 9.21 5.99 -2.22
CA HIS A 252 8.18 5.06 -1.72
C HIS A 252 6.98 5.83 -1.16
N SER A 253 7.22 6.76 -0.23
CA SER A 253 6.16 7.58 0.38
C SER A 253 5.41 8.43 -0.64
N PHE A 254 6.06 8.86 -1.72
CA PHE A 254 5.40 9.55 -2.83
C PHE A 254 4.33 8.66 -3.49
N TRP A 255 4.67 7.40 -3.79
CA TRP A 255 3.71 6.45 -4.35
C TRP A 255 2.59 6.09 -3.38
N ASP A 256 2.90 6.03 -2.08
CA ASP A 256 1.91 5.74 -1.05
C ASP A 256 0.92 6.88 -0.81
N THR A 257 1.32 8.13 -1.05
CA THR A 257 0.53 9.30 -0.64
C THR A 257 0.25 10.24 -1.80
N ASP A 258 1.29 10.84 -2.40
CA ASP A 258 1.11 11.92 -3.37
C ASP A 258 0.50 11.41 -4.69
N ALA A 259 0.93 10.23 -5.14
CA ALA A 259 0.35 9.59 -6.32
C ALA A 259 -1.12 9.19 -6.10
N VAL A 260 -1.49 8.78 -4.88
CA VAL A 260 -2.89 8.49 -4.52
C VAL A 260 -3.73 9.76 -4.53
N VAL A 261 -3.24 10.82 -3.89
CA VAL A 261 -3.94 12.12 -3.88
C VAL A 261 -4.15 12.63 -5.31
N GLU A 262 -3.11 12.55 -6.15
CA GLU A 262 -3.25 12.96 -7.56
C GLU A 262 -4.21 12.06 -8.34
N ALA A 263 -4.23 10.74 -8.09
CA ALA A 263 -5.17 9.83 -8.70
C ALA A 263 -6.64 10.20 -8.38
N LEU A 264 -6.92 10.53 -7.13
CA LEU A 264 -8.27 10.94 -6.71
C LEU A 264 -8.63 12.32 -7.26
N ASN A 265 -7.71 13.29 -7.26
CA ASN A 265 -7.91 14.60 -7.88
C ASN A 265 -8.21 14.49 -9.39
N GLN A 266 -7.57 13.56 -10.09
CA GLN A 266 -7.87 13.30 -11.51
C GLN A 266 -9.26 12.69 -11.69
N ALA A 267 -9.69 11.80 -10.79
CA ALA A 267 -11.04 11.25 -10.79
C ALA A 267 -12.10 12.33 -10.53
N GLU A 268 -11.89 13.18 -9.50
CA GLU A 268 -12.74 14.35 -9.22
C GLU A 268 -12.93 15.22 -10.47
N LYS A 269 -11.82 15.66 -11.10
CA LYS A 269 -11.86 16.48 -12.31
C LYS A 269 -12.65 15.81 -13.44
N LYS A 270 -12.54 14.49 -13.62
CA LYS A 270 -13.29 13.75 -14.63
C LYS A 270 -14.80 13.73 -14.31
N ILE A 271 -15.19 13.59 -13.05
CA ILE A 271 -16.58 13.65 -12.61
C ILE A 271 -17.13 15.06 -12.81
N GLU A 272 -16.42 16.07 -12.31
CA GLU A 272 -16.83 17.49 -12.41
C GLU A 272 -16.95 17.98 -13.85
N SER A 273 -16.17 17.42 -14.78
CA SER A 273 -16.25 17.74 -16.21
C SER A 273 -17.49 17.19 -16.92
N GLN A 274 -18.27 16.31 -16.25
CA GLN A 274 -19.48 15.73 -16.85
C GLN A 274 -20.59 16.79 -16.97
N PRO A 275 -21.30 16.87 -18.12
CA PRO A 275 -22.26 17.94 -18.38
C PRO A 275 -23.43 18.07 -17.38
N LYS A 276 -23.72 17.01 -16.64
CA LYS A 276 -24.81 16.97 -15.65
C LYS A 276 -24.33 17.16 -14.21
N HIS A 277 -23.02 17.10 -13.96
CA HIS A 277 -22.47 17.28 -12.62
C HIS A 277 -22.47 18.76 -12.24
N LYS A 278 -22.76 19.06 -10.97
CA LYS A 278 -22.78 20.43 -10.44
C LYS A 278 -22.01 20.47 -9.11
N GLY A 279 -21.02 21.35 -9.05
CA GLY A 279 -20.21 21.55 -7.86
C GLY A 279 -18.99 20.63 -7.81
N LYS A 280 -18.40 20.48 -6.62
CA LYS A 280 -17.30 19.56 -6.39
C LYS A 280 -17.81 18.13 -6.24
N ALA A 281 -17.06 17.17 -6.77
CA ALA A 281 -17.32 15.76 -6.52
C ALA A 281 -17.08 15.44 -5.03
N THR A 282 -17.91 14.58 -4.46
CA THR A 282 -17.71 14.07 -3.10
C THR A 282 -16.84 12.81 -3.12
N ASP A 283 -16.28 12.45 -1.96
CA ASP A 283 -15.48 11.22 -1.84
C ASP A 283 -16.33 10.00 -2.23
N GLU A 284 -17.63 9.96 -1.87
CA GLU A 284 -18.53 8.88 -2.24
C GLU A 284 -18.74 8.81 -3.76
N GLU A 285 -18.82 9.95 -4.44
CA GLU A 285 -18.93 9.98 -5.90
C GLU A 285 -17.66 9.47 -6.58
N VAL A 286 -16.47 9.82 -6.04
CA VAL A 286 -15.20 9.32 -6.54
C VAL A 286 -15.10 7.80 -6.36
N ILE A 287 -15.43 7.29 -5.19
CA ILE A 287 -15.45 5.84 -4.93
C ILE A 287 -16.46 5.14 -5.85
N ALA A 288 -17.67 5.67 -5.97
CA ALA A 288 -18.70 5.13 -6.86
C ALA A 288 -18.25 5.12 -8.33
N TRP A 289 -17.56 6.17 -8.76
CA TRP A 289 -17.01 6.26 -10.11
C TRP A 289 -15.93 5.19 -10.35
N LEU A 290 -14.99 5.04 -9.42
CA LEU A 290 -13.97 3.99 -9.46
C LEU A 290 -14.59 2.59 -9.40
N ALA A 291 -15.64 2.38 -8.58
CA ALA A 291 -16.30 1.09 -8.45
C ALA A 291 -17.13 0.70 -9.69
N ASN A 292 -17.70 1.66 -10.42
CA ASN A 292 -18.63 1.40 -11.51
C ASN A 292 -17.99 1.17 -12.88
N ALA A 293 -16.73 1.59 -13.07
CA ALA A 293 -16.02 1.31 -14.30
C ALA A 293 -15.74 -0.19 -14.40
N GLU A 294 -16.41 -0.92 -15.29
CA GLU A 294 -16.11 -2.33 -15.49
C GLU A 294 -14.78 -2.47 -16.23
N PRO A 295 -13.79 -3.15 -15.64
CA PRO A 295 -12.48 -3.27 -16.25
C PRO A 295 -12.52 -4.29 -17.39
N VAL A 296 -12.14 -3.86 -18.58
CA VAL A 296 -12.32 -4.66 -19.81
C VAL A 296 -11.25 -5.76 -19.94
N GLU A 297 -10.04 -5.58 -19.40
CA GLU A 297 -8.89 -6.40 -19.74
C GLU A 297 -8.32 -7.29 -18.61
N TRP A 298 -8.66 -7.04 -17.35
CA TRP A 298 -8.02 -7.68 -16.20
C TRP A 298 -8.93 -8.62 -15.39
N LYS A 299 -10.14 -8.92 -15.86
CA LYS A 299 -10.93 -9.97 -15.21
C LYS A 299 -10.03 -11.19 -15.06
N ALA A 300 -9.76 -11.57 -13.82
CA ALA A 300 -9.10 -12.82 -13.56
C ALA A 300 -9.80 -13.85 -14.42
N LYS A 301 -9.14 -14.28 -15.48
CA LYS A 301 -9.70 -15.31 -16.35
C LYS A 301 -9.83 -16.52 -15.46
N ALA A 302 -11.02 -16.76 -14.95
CA ALA A 302 -11.40 -17.60 -13.84
C ALA A 302 -11.05 -19.11 -13.97
N LYS A 303 -9.90 -19.43 -14.55
CA LYS A 303 -9.39 -20.78 -14.71
C LYS A 303 -8.31 -21.17 -13.69
N SER A 304 -7.67 -20.20 -13.02
CA SER A 304 -6.69 -20.48 -11.98
C SER A 304 -7.33 -20.36 -10.60
N PRO A 305 -6.86 -21.16 -9.62
CA PRO A 305 -7.34 -21.05 -8.25
C PRO A 305 -6.97 -19.67 -7.65
N PRO A 306 -7.76 -19.13 -6.71
CA PRO A 306 -7.49 -17.83 -6.08
C PRO A 306 -6.11 -17.71 -5.44
N THR A 307 -5.51 -18.84 -5.05
CA THR A 307 -4.14 -18.93 -4.52
C THR A 307 -3.05 -18.54 -5.52
N ASP A 308 -3.35 -18.52 -6.82
CA ASP A 308 -2.37 -18.17 -7.86
C ASP A 308 -2.48 -16.69 -8.30
N TRP A 309 -3.53 -15.98 -7.86
CA TRP A 309 -3.82 -14.64 -8.36
C TRP A 309 -2.77 -13.62 -7.93
N ALA A 310 -2.24 -13.72 -6.71
CA ALA A 310 -1.21 -12.81 -6.21
C ALA A 310 0.04 -12.80 -7.10
N GLN A 311 0.49 -13.97 -7.56
CA GLN A 311 1.63 -14.06 -8.48
C GLN A 311 1.31 -13.44 -9.84
N GLN A 312 0.08 -13.60 -10.34
CA GLN A 312 -0.35 -12.96 -11.58
C GLN A 312 -0.34 -11.44 -11.44
N TRP A 313 -0.89 -10.91 -10.35
CA TRP A 313 -0.92 -9.47 -10.08
C TRP A 313 0.48 -8.88 -9.92
N ALA A 314 1.37 -9.57 -9.18
CA ALA A 314 2.76 -9.16 -9.10
C ALA A 314 3.43 -9.07 -10.48
N ASN A 315 3.18 -10.04 -11.37
CA ASN A 315 3.71 -10.03 -12.71
C ASN A 315 3.10 -8.95 -13.62
N GLU A 316 1.85 -8.53 -13.35
CA GLU A 316 1.21 -7.43 -14.07
C GLU A 316 1.76 -6.07 -13.66
N ILE A 317 2.10 -5.89 -12.37
CA ILE A 317 2.59 -4.61 -11.83
C ILE A 317 4.08 -4.37 -12.10
N LEU A 318 4.91 -5.41 -12.27
CA LEU A 318 6.36 -5.28 -12.49
C LEU A 318 6.76 -4.35 -13.64
N PRO A 319 6.09 -4.36 -14.82
CA PRO A 319 6.39 -3.38 -15.87
C PRO A 319 6.17 -1.94 -15.42
N MET A 320 5.18 -1.68 -14.55
CA MET A 320 4.94 -0.35 -13.98
C MET A 320 6.05 0.01 -12.97
N SER A 321 6.53 -0.96 -12.17
CA SER A 321 7.68 -0.75 -11.29
C SER A 321 8.92 -0.35 -12.09
N THR A 322 9.17 -1.00 -13.23
CA THR A 322 10.26 -0.64 -14.15
C THR A 322 10.09 0.80 -14.65
N GLN A 323 8.92 1.17 -15.15
CA GLN A 323 8.62 2.52 -15.64
C GLN A 323 8.72 3.59 -14.53
N ALA A 324 8.34 3.26 -13.30
CA ALA A 324 8.44 4.16 -12.16
C ALA A 324 9.89 4.60 -11.89
N HIS A 325 10.85 3.68 -12.10
CA HIS A 325 12.27 3.99 -11.97
C HIS A 325 12.86 4.62 -13.25
N GLU A 326 12.44 4.19 -14.44
CA GLU A 326 12.97 4.70 -15.71
C GLU A 326 12.64 6.17 -15.96
N ARG A 327 11.53 6.67 -15.40
CA ARG A 327 11.12 8.08 -15.46
C ARG A 327 11.91 9.00 -14.51
N LEU A 328 12.87 8.45 -13.76
CA LEU A 328 13.68 9.15 -12.79
C LEU A 328 15.17 9.07 -13.13
N GLU A 329 15.90 10.15 -12.88
CA GLU A 329 17.35 10.19 -12.86
C GLU A 329 17.82 10.09 -11.40
N PHE A 330 18.67 9.08 -11.13
CA PHE A 330 19.23 8.84 -9.80
C PHE A 330 20.58 9.50 -9.67
N THR A 331 20.74 10.37 -8.66
CA THR A 331 21.97 11.12 -8.39
C THR A 331 22.39 11.00 -6.92
N ASN A 332 23.61 11.41 -6.61
CA ASN A 332 24.17 11.34 -5.25
C ASN A 332 24.05 9.94 -4.63
N VAL A 333 24.11 8.89 -5.47
CA VAL A 333 23.90 7.51 -5.02
C VAL A 333 25.02 7.09 -4.10
N THR A 334 24.66 6.60 -2.93
CA THR A 334 25.57 6.05 -1.92
C THR A 334 25.11 4.65 -1.52
N ILE A 335 26.10 3.77 -1.34
CA ILE A 335 25.85 2.39 -0.89
C ILE A 335 26.23 2.28 0.59
N LYS A 336 25.26 1.93 1.44
CA LYS A 336 25.43 1.71 2.87
C LYS A 336 24.66 0.49 3.33
N SER A 337 25.26 -0.33 4.18
CA SER A 337 24.58 -1.49 4.80
C SER A 337 23.82 -2.36 3.78
N GLU A 338 24.44 -2.66 2.64
CA GLU A 338 23.89 -3.50 1.56
C GLU A 338 22.66 -2.88 0.85
N SER A 339 22.45 -1.56 0.94
CA SER A 339 21.38 -0.85 0.25
C SER A 339 21.88 0.41 -0.48
N ALA A 340 21.12 0.83 -1.52
CA ALA A 340 21.36 2.08 -2.23
C ALA A 340 20.46 3.20 -1.69
N SER A 341 21.00 4.42 -1.66
CA SER A 341 20.26 5.62 -1.28
C SER A 341 20.80 6.83 -2.02
N GLY A 342 19.98 7.88 -2.19
CA GLY A 342 20.36 9.09 -2.94
C GLY A 342 19.19 9.98 -3.22
N ASP A 343 19.24 10.65 -4.37
CA ASP A 343 18.18 11.53 -4.88
C ASP A 343 17.64 10.96 -6.19
N ALA A 344 16.31 11.07 -6.38
CA ALA A 344 15.59 10.70 -7.58
C ALA A 344 14.92 11.95 -8.16
N THR A 345 15.35 12.38 -9.35
CA THR A 345 14.85 13.58 -10.01
C THR A 345 14.06 13.19 -11.25
N GLU A 346 12.93 13.85 -11.48
CA GLU A 346 12.10 13.64 -12.66
C GLU A 346 12.88 13.86 -13.97
N LYS A 347 12.76 12.89 -14.89
CA LYS A 347 13.24 13.02 -16.27
C LYS A 347 12.17 13.64 -17.15
N LYS A 348 12.60 14.48 -18.10
CA LYS A 348 11.73 14.94 -19.18
C LYS A 348 11.47 13.77 -20.14
N MET A 349 10.25 13.26 -20.15
CA MET A 349 9.86 12.14 -20.99
C MET A 349 9.34 12.61 -22.36
N PRO A 350 9.45 11.76 -23.42
CA PRO A 350 8.97 12.10 -24.75
C PRO A 350 7.45 12.32 -24.83
N ASP A 351 6.67 11.72 -23.94
CA ASP A 351 5.21 11.89 -23.85
C ASP A 351 4.79 13.25 -23.26
N GLY A 352 5.74 13.99 -22.70
CA GLY A 352 5.50 15.31 -22.08
C GLY A 352 4.72 15.27 -20.78
N ILE A 353 4.39 14.07 -20.25
CA ILE A 353 3.62 13.90 -19.02
C ILE A 353 4.56 13.96 -17.82
N SER A 354 4.24 14.77 -16.81
CA SER A 354 5.02 14.86 -15.58
C SER A 354 4.96 13.56 -14.77
N TYR A 355 5.95 13.36 -13.89
CA TYR A 355 5.97 12.17 -13.02
C TYR A 355 4.75 12.10 -12.12
N THR A 356 4.32 13.24 -11.56
CA THR A 356 3.12 13.35 -10.72
C THR A 356 1.86 12.97 -11.50
N GLU A 357 1.67 13.56 -12.68
CA GLU A 357 0.50 13.27 -13.50
C GLU A 357 0.46 11.81 -13.95
N TRP A 358 1.59 11.29 -14.41
CA TRP A 358 1.72 9.90 -14.84
C TRP A 358 1.46 8.91 -13.70
N SER A 359 2.09 9.12 -12.54
CA SER A 359 1.90 8.25 -11.38
C SER A 359 0.46 8.29 -10.88
N GLY A 360 -0.19 9.47 -10.88
CA GLY A 360 -1.61 9.61 -10.57
C GLY A 360 -2.50 8.79 -11.50
N GLN A 361 -2.25 8.85 -12.82
CA GLN A 361 -3.00 8.04 -13.81
C GLN A 361 -2.84 6.53 -13.55
N ARG A 362 -1.60 6.09 -13.31
CA ARG A 362 -1.33 4.66 -13.02
C ARG A 362 -1.95 4.21 -11.70
N THR A 363 -1.82 5.03 -10.66
CA THR A 363 -2.42 4.76 -9.35
C THR A 363 -3.95 4.69 -9.44
N GLN A 364 -4.59 5.55 -10.23
CA GLN A 364 -6.04 5.49 -10.44
C GLN A 364 -6.48 4.14 -11.03
N GLU A 365 -5.75 3.64 -12.04
CA GLU A 365 -6.00 2.32 -12.63
C GLU A 365 -5.81 1.19 -11.62
N GLU A 366 -4.76 1.27 -10.80
CA GLU A 366 -4.45 0.22 -9.82
C GLU A 366 -5.40 0.24 -8.61
N LEU A 367 -5.82 1.40 -8.11
CA LEU A 367 -6.86 1.50 -7.07
C LEU A 367 -8.17 0.84 -7.51
N HIS A 368 -8.59 1.13 -8.74
CA HIS A 368 -9.76 0.51 -9.35
C HIS A 368 -9.64 -1.02 -9.41
N LYS A 369 -8.53 -1.53 -9.98
CA LYS A 369 -8.26 -2.97 -10.06
C LYS A 369 -8.21 -3.61 -8.67
N ALA A 370 -7.47 -3.01 -7.73
CA ALA A 370 -7.32 -3.54 -6.38
C ALA A 370 -8.66 -3.69 -5.66
N GLY A 371 -9.53 -2.69 -5.74
CA GLY A 371 -10.86 -2.77 -5.12
C GLY A 371 -11.74 -3.88 -5.69
N TRP A 372 -11.79 -4.03 -7.02
CA TRP A 372 -12.52 -5.11 -7.67
C TRP A 372 -11.92 -6.48 -7.34
N ARG A 373 -10.59 -6.63 -7.43
CA ARG A 373 -9.87 -7.86 -7.12
C ARG A 373 -10.01 -8.28 -5.66
N LEU A 374 -10.06 -7.31 -4.75
CA LEU A 374 -10.34 -7.58 -3.34
C LEU A 374 -11.73 -8.21 -3.16
N ALA A 375 -12.75 -7.66 -3.79
CA ALA A 375 -14.09 -8.24 -3.75
C ALA A 375 -14.11 -9.66 -4.33
N GLU A 376 -13.50 -9.87 -5.50
CA GLU A 376 -13.47 -11.16 -6.19
C GLU A 376 -12.72 -12.24 -5.38
N ILE A 377 -11.55 -11.92 -4.82
CA ILE A 377 -10.77 -12.90 -4.06
C ILE A 377 -11.44 -13.27 -2.73
N ILE A 378 -12.11 -12.33 -2.07
CA ILE A 378 -12.91 -12.59 -0.88
C ILE A 378 -14.08 -13.53 -1.25
N GLU A 379 -14.82 -13.22 -2.31
CA GLU A 379 -15.92 -14.05 -2.78
C GLU A 379 -15.47 -15.46 -3.11
N ALA A 380 -14.40 -15.61 -3.90
CA ALA A 380 -13.83 -16.90 -4.24
C ALA A 380 -13.38 -17.69 -3.01
N SER A 381 -12.74 -17.02 -2.02
CA SER A 381 -12.22 -17.66 -0.81
C SER A 381 -13.34 -18.17 0.12
N LEU A 382 -14.42 -17.39 0.30
CA LEU A 382 -15.52 -17.74 1.20
C LEU A 382 -16.49 -18.76 0.61
N ASN A 383 -16.61 -18.84 -0.74
CA ASN A 383 -17.53 -19.74 -1.44
C ASN A 383 -16.95 -21.13 -1.79
N THR A 384 -15.67 -21.37 -1.52
CA THR A 384 -14.97 -22.61 -1.90
C THR A 384 -15.64 -23.88 -1.32
N LYS A 385 -16.29 -23.81 -0.15
CA LYS A 385 -17.01 -24.94 0.46
C LYS A 385 -18.24 -25.40 -0.31
N ASN A 386 -18.93 -24.50 -1.03
CA ASN A 386 -20.11 -24.87 -1.80
C ASN A 386 -19.77 -25.69 -3.05
N SER A 387 -18.58 -25.51 -3.61
CA SER A 387 -18.12 -26.24 -4.81
C SER A 387 -17.66 -27.67 -4.51
N GLN A 388 -17.21 -27.95 -3.30
CA GLN A 388 -16.80 -29.30 -2.89
C GLN A 388 -17.99 -30.18 -2.45
N ALA A 389 -19.07 -29.58 -1.95
CA ALA A 389 -20.30 -30.29 -1.56
C ALA A 389 -21.13 -30.77 -2.78
N GLN A 390 -20.85 -30.25 -3.99
CA GLN A 390 -21.57 -30.62 -5.21
C GLN A 390 -20.88 -31.67 -6.08
N LYS A 391 -19.74 -32.26 -5.67
CA LYS A 391 -19.21 -33.42 -6.37
C LYS A 391 -20.09 -34.62 -6.04
N PRO A 392 -20.87 -35.17 -7.00
CA PRO A 392 -21.66 -36.36 -6.72
C PRO A 392 -20.73 -37.51 -6.35
N ASN A 393 -21.06 -38.20 -5.28
CA ASN A 393 -20.42 -39.44 -4.87
C ASN A 393 -20.57 -40.49 -5.99
N SER A 394 -19.65 -40.49 -6.94
CA SER A 394 -19.52 -41.58 -7.90
C SER A 394 -18.80 -42.74 -7.22
N LYS A 395 -19.53 -43.42 -6.30
CA LYS A 395 -19.22 -44.79 -5.97
C LYS A 395 -19.88 -45.66 -7.02
N LYS A 396 -19.07 -46.27 -7.84
CA LYS A 396 -19.29 -47.62 -8.34
C LYS A 396 -17.98 -48.34 -8.39
#